data_c5fdd34eaeac799496cd8dfe3d6270eb
#
_entry.id   c5fdd34eaeac799496cd8dfe3d6270eb
#
_cell.length_a   1.000
_cell.length_b   1.000
_cell.length_c   1.000
_cell.angle_alpha   90.00
_cell.angle_beta   90.00
_cell.angle_gamma   90.00
#
_symmetry.space_group_name_H-M   'P 1'
#
loop_
_entity.id
_entity.type
_entity.pdbx_description
1 polymer ?
#
loop_
_entity_poly.entity_id
_entity_poly.type
_entity_poly.pdbx_seq_one_letter_code
_entity_poly.pdbx_strand_id
1 'polypeptide(L)'
;TLASELGSSGVRVNAIAPGVVDTPLTSQIKDQPDWYAAYAAKSVFNRWASVDEMVGSVIYLASDASSYVTGTVLFVDGGWTAADGRFTPPLT
;
A
#
# COMPACT_ATOMS: atom_id res chain seq x y z
N THR A 1 -9.09 -17.54 -10.68
CA THR A 1 -8.24 -17.10 -9.57
C THR A 1 -8.59 -17.85 -8.29
N LEU A 2 -7.73 -17.76 -7.29
CA LEU A 2 -7.94 -18.41 -6.01
C LEU A 2 -9.23 -17.91 -5.33
N ALA A 3 -9.52 -16.63 -5.45
CA ALA A 3 -10.75 -16.06 -4.91
C ALA A 3 -12.01 -16.67 -5.55
N SER A 4 -12.01 -16.83 -6.85
CA SER A 4 -13.16 -17.41 -7.55
C SER A 4 -13.30 -18.91 -7.29
N GLU A 5 -12.20 -19.60 -7.02
CA GLU A 5 -12.23 -21.03 -6.71
C GLU A 5 -12.75 -21.31 -5.30
N LEU A 6 -12.47 -20.44 -4.33
CA LEU A 6 -12.78 -20.68 -2.94
C LEU A 6 -14.02 -19.95 -2.42
N GLY A 7 -14.61 -19.08 -3.25
CA GLY A 7 -15.74 -18.27 -2.82
C GLY A 7 -16.95 -19.08 -2.37
N SER A 8 -17.27 -20.14 -3.07
CA SER A 8 -18.41 -21.01 -2.72
C SER A 8 -18.19 -21.75 -1.41
N SER A 9 -16.94 -21.85 -0.95
CA SER A 9 -16.61 -22.45 0.34
C SER A 9 -16.60 -21.42 1.48
N GLY A 10 -16.98 -20.19 1.22
CA GLY A 10 -17.02 -19.14 2.21
C GLY A 10 -15.65 -18.53 2.53
N VAL A 11 -14.67 -18.72 1.66
CA VAL A 11 -13.30 -18.22 1.85
C VAL A 11 -13.10 -16.98 0.97
N ARG A 12 -12.66 -15.91 1.57
CA ARG A 12 -12.29 -14.68 0.87
C ARG A 12 -10.77 -14.62 0.69
N VAL A 13 -10.33 -14.19 -0.47
CA VAL A 13 -8.91 -14.07 -0.81
C VAL A 13 -8.67 -12.69 -1.40
N ASN A 14 -7.86 -11.91 -0.74
CA ASN A 14 -7.51 -10.56 -1.15
C ASN A 14 -6.01 -10.35 -1.01
N ALA A 15 -5.52 -9.25 -1.59
CA ALA A 15 -4.12 -8.88 -1.51
C ALA A 15 -4.00 -7.44 -1.04
N ILE A 16 -2.88 -7.13 -0.38
CA ILE A 16 -2.49 -5.77 -0.06
C ILE A 16 -1.25 -5.44 -0.88
N ALA A 17 -1.26 -4.31 -1.55
CA ALA A 17 -0.10 -3.78 -2.27
C ALA A 17 0.39 -2.52 -1.56
N PRO A 18 1.38 -2.64 -0.66
CA PRO A 18 1.89 -1.48 0.05
C PRO A 18 2.79 -0.63 -0.83
N GLY A 19 2.91 0.64 -0.48
CA GLY A 19 3.91 1.52 -1.04
C GLY A 19 5.26 1.34 -0.37
N VAL A 20 5.99 2.43 -0.20
CA VAL A 20 7.29 2.41 0.46
C VAL A 20 7.08 2.49 1.96
N VAL A 21 7.46 1.45 2.67
CA VAL A 21 7.25 1.32 4.11
C VAL A 21 8.59 1.28 4.82
N ASP A 22 8.66 2.03 5.92
CA ASP A 22 9.85 2.07 6.78
C ASP A 22 9.90 0.78 7.61
N THR A 23 10.80 -0.13 7.21
CA THR A 23 11.03 -1.40 7.87
C THR A 23 12.53 -1.63 8.05
N PRO A 24 12.94 -2.59 8.87
CA PRO A 24 14.36 -2.95 8.96
C PRO A 24 14.96 -3.33 7.61
N LEU A 25 14.18 -3.92 6.72
CA LEU A 25 14.65 -4.32 5.39
C LEU A 25 14.98 -3.10 4.51
N THR A 26 14.27 -1.98 4.70
CA THR A 26 14.45 -0.77 3.90
C THR A 26 15.35 0.27 4.59
N SER A 27 15.90 -0.03 5.76
CA SER A 27 16.67 0.95 6.55
C SER A 27 17.88 1.50 5.82
N GLN A 28 18.55 0.67 5.00
CA GLN A 28 19.72 1.11 4.24
C GLN A 28 19.37 2.21 3.23
N ILE A 29 18.20 2.10 2.62
CA ILE A 29 17.71 3.12 1.68
C ILE A 29 17.32 4.38 2.46
N LYS A 30 16.63 4.20 3.56
CA LYS A 30 16.17 5.32 4.41
C LYS A 30 17.31 6.17 4.92
N ASP A 31 18.45 5.55 5.22
CA ASP A 31 19.61 6.25 5.78
C ASP A 31 20.34 7.12 4.76
N GLN A 32 19.98 7.04 3.48
CA GLN A 32 20.52 7.88 2.44
C GLN A 32 19.51 8.99 2.08
N PRO A 33 19.78 10.26 2.44
CA PRO A 33 18.77 11.32 2.28
C PRO A 33 18.22 11.48 0.87
N ASP A 34 19.08 11.35 -0.15
CA ASP A 34 18.64 11.51 -1.53
C ASP A 34 17.72 10.36 -1.96
N TRP A 35 18.02 9.15 -1.51
CA TRP A 35 17.21 7.99 -1.79
C TRP A 35 15.89 8.04 -1.03
N TYR A 36 15.95 8.45 0.22
CA TYR A 36 14.74 8.63 1.01
C TYR A 36 13.78 9.60 0.33
N ALA A 37 14.30 10.77 -0.08
CA ALA A 37 13.49 11.79 -0.72
C ALA A 37 12.90 11.32 -2.05
N ALA A 38 13.68 10.58 -2.85
CA ALA A 38 13.22 10.08 -4.14
C ALA A 38 12.06 9.10 -3.97
N TYR A 39 12.14 8.19 -3.00
CA TYR A 39 11.05 7.25 -2.74
C TYR A 39 9.87 7.93 -2.05
N ALA A 40 10.12 8.90 -1.19
CA ALA A 40 9.03 9.66 -0.55
C ALA A 40 8.19 10.41 -1.59
N ALA A 41 8.83 10.89 -2.65
CA ALA A 41 8.14 11.61 -3.71
C ALA A 41 7.17 10.74 -4.52
N LYS A 42 7.28 9.42 -4.40
CA LYS A 42 6.32 8.49 -5.04
C LYS A 42 4.94 8.57 -4.40
N SER A 43 4.86 8.93 -3.14
CA SER A 43 3.60 9.13 -2.43
C SER A 43 3.13 10.57 -2.60
N VAL A 44 1.83 10.76 -2.71
CA VAL A 44 1.26 12.12 -2.75
C VAL A 44 1.40 12.82 -1.39
N PHE A 45 1.63 12.05 -0.32
CA PHE A 45 1.92 12.59 1.00
C PHE A 45 3.36 13.00 1.16
N ASN A 46 4.20 12.64 0.21
CA ASN A 46 5.63 13.00 0.16
C ASN A 46 6.40 12.48 1.38
N ARG A 47 6.07 11.26 1.78
CA ARG A 47 6.74 10.59 2.91
C ARG A 47 6.63 9.07 2.77
N TRP A 48 7.45 8.34 3.51
CA TRP A 48 7.32 6.90 3.66
C TRP A 48 6.17 6.58 4.62
N ALA A 49 5.61 5.40 4.49
CA ALA A 49 4.63 4.88 5.43
C ALA A 49 5.33 4.23 6.62
N SER A 50 4.66 4.25 7.76
CA SER A 50 5.05 3.40 8.89
C SER A 50 4.37 2.04 8.78
N VAL A 51 4.94 1.04 9.45
CA VAL A 51 4.33 -0.30 9.51
C VAL A 51 2.92 -0.25 10.08
N ASP A 52 2.70 0.62 11.07
CA ASP A 52 1.39 0.76 11.71
C ASP A 52 0.30 1.18 10.71
N GLU A 53 0.67 1.88 9.65
CA GLU A 53 -0.29 2.32 8.64
C GLU A 53 -0.79 1.17 7.76
N MET A 54 -0.15 0.01 7.81
CA MET A 54 -0.60 -1.19 7.11
C MET A 54 -1.57 -2.03 7.96
N VAL A 55 -1.54 -1.87 9.27
CA VAL A 55 -2.28 -2.73 10.21
C VAL A 55 -3.78 -2.64 9.99
N GLY A 56 -4.32 -1.43 9.82
CA GLY A 56 -5.75 -1.25 9.60
C GLY A 56 -6.27 -1.96 8.36
N SER A 57 -5.47 -1.99 7.30
CA SER A 57 -5.84 -2.69 6.05
C SER A 57 -5.92 -4.20 6.25
N VAL A 58 -4.99 -4.77 7.01
CA VAL A 58 -5.01 -6.19 7.33
C VAL A 58 -6.23 -6.53 8.17
N ILE A 59 -6.50 -5.74 9.19
CA ILE A 59 -7.65 -5.94 10.07
C ILE A 59 -8.96 -5.84 9.26
N TYR A 60 -9.08 -4.84 8.41
CA TYR A 60 -10.25 -4.68 7.56
C TYR A 60 -10.50 -5.92 6.70
N LEU A 61 -9.48 -6.39 5.99
CA LEU A 61 -9.63 -7.54 5.09
C LEU A 61 -9.83 -8.85 5.84
N ALA A 62 -9.35 -8.95 7.08
CA ALA A 62 -9.49 -10.15 7.91
C ALA A 62 -10.80 -10.19 8.70
N SER A 63 -11.55 -9.08 8.74
CA SER A 63 -12.73 -8.96 9.58
C SER A 63 -14.02 -9.03 8.77
N ASP A 64 -15.14 -9.12 9.48
CA ASP A 64 -16.47 -9.10 8.88
C ASP A 64 -16.81 -7.78 8.22
N ALA A 65 -16.05 -6.72 8.52
CA ALA A 65 -16.22 -5.43 7.86
C ALA A 65 -16.02 -5.52 6.34
N SER A 66 -15.28 -6.52 5.87
CA SER A 66 -15.04 -6.77 4.46
C SER A 66 -15.73 -8.05 3.96
N SER A 67 -16.84 -8.42 4.56
CA SER A 67 -17.51 -9.71 4.31
C SER A 67 -17.93 -9.92 2.84
N TYR A 68 -18.09 -8.86 2.08
CA TYR A 68 -18.44 -8.94 0.66
C TYR A 68 -17.27 -8.59 -0.26
N VAL A 69 -16.04 -8.59 0.27
CA VAL A 69 -14.82 -8.22 -0.47
C VAL A 69 -13.98 -9.46 -0.70
N THR A 70 -13.82 -9.85 -1.95
CA THR A 70 -12.91 -10.94 -2.34
C THR A 70 -12.37 -10.67 -3.74
N GLY A 71 -11.20 -11.18 -4.03
CA GLY A 71 -10.57 -11.03 -5.35
C GLY A 71 -10.02 -9.63 -5.61
N THR A 72 -9.87 -8.81 -4.59
CA THR A 72 -9.40 -7.44 -4.75
C THR A 72 -7.93 -7.29 -4.34
N VAL A 73 -7.32 -6.24 -4.86
CA VAL A 73 -6.02 -5.74 -4.40
C VAL A 73 -6.27 -4.38 -3.77
N LEU A 74 -5.95 -4.26 -2.49
CA LEU A 74 -6.06 -3.00 -1.76
C LEU A 74 -4.71 -2.30 -1.81
N PHE A 75 -4.64 -1.20 -2.52
CA PHE A 75 -3.43 -0.39 -2.61
C PHE A 75 -3.34 0.50 -1.38
N VAL A 76 -2.25 0.34 -0.62
CA VAL A 76 -1.96 1.16 0.56
C VAL A 76 -0.60 1.80 0.30
N ASP A 77 -0.56 2.71 -0.64
CA ASP A 77 0.68 3.19 -1.26
C ASP A 77 0.80 4.72 -1.28
N GLY A 78 -0.02 5.41 -0.50
CA GLY A 78 0.01 6.87 -0.48
C GLY A 78 -0.32 7.52 -1.82
N GLY A 79 -1.09 6.84 -2.66
CA GLY A 79 -1.52 7.36 -3.95
C GLY A 79 -0.54 7.15 -5.10
N TRP A 80 0.53 6.39 -4.90
CA TRP A 80 1.53 6.18 -5.95
C TRP A 80 0.90 5.69 -7.25
N THR A 81 0.13 4.61 -7.20
CA THR A 81 -0.50 4.05 -8.41
C THR A 81 -1.59 4.95 -8.98
N ALA A 82 -2.28 5.68 -8.13
CA ALA A 82 -3.30 6.63 -8.57
C ALA A 82 -2.71 7.84 -9.28
N ALA A 83 -1.52 8.25 -8.87
CA ALA A 83 -0.85 9.42 -9.43
C ALA A 83 -0.16 9.12 -10.77
N ASP A 84 0.19 7.88 -11.04
CA ASP A 84 0.70 7.37 -12.31
C ASP A 84 1.75 8.29 -12.93
N GLY A 85 2.91 8.38 -12.29
CA GLY A 85 4.00 9.21 -12.78
C GLY A 85 3.68 10.69 -12.75
N ARG A 86 2.95 11.12 -11.78
CA ARG A 86 2.49 12.49 -11.64
C ARG A 86 3.60 13.50 -11.87
N PHE A 87 3.22 14.58 -12.51
CA PHE A 87 4.03 15.76 -12.67
C PHE A 87 3.54 16.82 -11.69
N THR A 88 4.46 17.39 -10.93
CA THR A 88 4.15 18.47 -10.00
C THR A 88 4.75 19.75 -10.56
N PRO A 89 3.94 20.63 -11.14
CA PRO A 89 4.47 21.89 -11.64
C PRO A 89 4.99 22.74 -10.48
N PRO A 90 6.03 23.55 -10.72
CA PRO A 90 6.52 24.44 -9.68
C PRO A 90 5.44 25.48 -9.33
N LEU A 91 5.12 25.51 -8.03
CA LEU A 91 4.18 26.50 -7.48
C LEU A 91 5.01 27.60 -6.82
N THR A 92 5.08 28.71 -7.44
CA THR A 92 5.85 29.83 -6.93
C THR A 92 4.94 30.91 -6.37
#